data_b50ffb61d393386f9ebbf7f158988b62
#
_entry.id   b50ffb61d393386f9ebbf7f158988b62
#
_cell.length_a   1.000
_cell.length_b   1.000
_cell.length_c   1.000
_cell.angle_alpha   90.00
_cell.angle_beta   90.00
_cell.angle_gamma   90.00
#
_symmetry.space_group_name_H-M   'P 1'
#
loop_
_entity.id
_entity.type
_entity.pdbx_description
1 polymer ?
#
loop_
_entity_poly.entity_id
_entity_poly.type
_entity_poly.pdbx_seq_one_letter_code
_entity_poly.pdbx_strand_id
1 'polypeptide(L)'
;MRGKDILLLILLLVAVFAMLATCRYAYFPGDVTAERFVQSLVPNSMSWALWITKSAAFPWNLLLLTITFVISWAVAGWRIALYSILSFLGMWILGTLVSPVIARPRPSPALVHVVGSPSGYSFPSIFALVYGSTLGFLAVLAALKKSGALRTALLFLCCALLIIGGIARIALGAHWPSDIIISYFLALLWAFFLIRVAPSK
;
A
#
# COMPACT_ATOMS: atom_id res chain seq x y z
N MET A 1 -29.50 -0.86 -7.24
CA MET A 1 -28.04 -0.73 -7.23
C MET A 1 -27.51 -0.90 -8.66
N ARG A 2 -26.67 0.01 -9.14
CA ARG A 2 -26.03 -0.16 -10.46
C ARG A 2 -24.94 -1.25 -10.32
N GLY A 3 -24.66 -2.00 -11.39
CA GLY A 3 -23.64 -3.08 -11.34
C GLY A 3 -22.27 -2.68 -10.77
N LYS A 4 -21.89 -1.40 -10.92
CA LYS A 4 -20.67 -0.82 -10.33
C LYS A 4 -20.71 -0.73 -8.80
N ASP A 5 -21.89 -0.52 -8.22
CA ASP A 5 -22.08 -0.43 -6.75
C ASP A 5 -21.99 -1.84 -6.14
N ILE A 6 -22.52 -2.84 -6.85
CA ILE A 6 -22.42 -4.25 -6.47
C ILE A 6 -20.94 -4.70 -6.48
N LEU A 7 -20.20 -4.36 -7.53
CA LEU A 7 -18.76 -4.69 -7.61
C LEU A 7 -17.98 -4.06 -6.45
N LEU A 8 -18.23 -2.77 -6.15
CA LEU A 8 -17.55 -2.10 -5.04
C LEU A 8 -17.88 -2.77 -3.70
N LEU A 9 -19.14 -3.16 -3.49
CA LEU A 9 -19.54 -3.89 -2.28
C LEU A 9 -18.81 -5.23 -2.17
N ILE A 10 -18.74 -5.99 -3.26
CA ILE A 10 -18.01 -7.27 -3.28
C ILE A 10 -16.53 -7.05 -2.93
N LEU A 11 -15.88 -6.06 -3.53
CA LEU A 11 -14.47 -5.74 -3.24
C LEU A 11 -14.26 -5.32 -1.78
N LEU A 12 -15.18 -4.56 -1.19
CA LEU A 12 -15.16 -4.23 0.23
C LEU A 12 -15.30 -5.46 1.11
N LEU A 13 -16.24 -6.36 0.80
CA LEU A 13 -16.43 -7.61 1.55
C LEU A 13 -15.18 -8.50 1.46
N VAL A 14 -14.57 -8.60 0.29
CA VAL A 14 -13.29 -9.33 0.09
C VAL A 14 -12.18 -8.70 0.94
N ALA A 15 -12.08 -7.36 0.96
CA ALA A 15 -11.08 -6.65 1.76
C ALA A 15 -11.26 -6.90 3.27
N VAL A 16 -12.50 -6.81 3.76
CA VAL A 16 -12.82 -7.09 5.17
C VAL A 16 -12.54 -8.54 5.51
N PHE A 17 -12.95 -9.48 4.67
CA PHE A 17 -12.68 -10.90 4.87
C PHE A 17 -11.18 -11.19 4.91
N ALA A 18 -10.41 -10.66 3.96
CA ALA A 18 -8.96 -10.81 3.93
C ALA A 18 -8.30 -10.22 5.20
N MET A 19 -8.76 -9.06 5.66
CA MET A 19 -8.30 -8.45 6.90
C MET A 19 -8.63 -9.32 8.12
N LEU A 20 -9.85 -9.84 8.23
CA LEU A 20 -10.26 -10.72 9.33
C LEU A 20 -9.50 -12.05 9.30
N ALA A 21 -9.17 -12.58 8.13
CA ALA A 21 -8.37 -13.78 8.01
C ALA A 21 -6.95 -13.59 8.59
N THR A 22 -6.38 -12.38 8.56
CA THR A 22 -5.07 -12.10 9.18
C THR A 22 -5.10 -12.18 10.72
N CYS A 23 -6.27 -12.06 11.36
CA CYS A 23 -6.43 -12.31 12.79
C CYS A 23 -6.27 -13.80 13.15
N ARG A 24 -6.59 -14.71 12.20
CA ARG A 24 -6.62 -16.15 12.45
C ARG A 24 -5.32 -16.84 12.12
N TYR A 25 -4.56 -16.30 11.16
CA TYR A 25 -3.36 -16.94 10.63
C TYR A 25 -2.11 -16.09 10.90
N ALA A 26 -1.10 -16.69 11.56
CA ALA A 26 0.21 -16.06 11.75
C ALA A 26 0.87 -15.73 10.38
N TYR A 27 0.68 -16.61 9.39
CA TYR A 27 1.01 -16.42 7.97
C TYR A 27 0.07 -17.29 7.14
N PHE A 28 -0.20 -16.88 5.90
CA PHE A 28 -1.04 -17.67 4.99
C PHE A 28 -0.24 -18.80 4.33
N PRO A 29 -0.91 -19.87 3.87
CA PRO A 29 -0.30 -20.86 3.00
C PRO A 29 0.33 -20.16 1.79
N GLY A 30 1.63 -20.38 1.55
CA GLY A 30 2.38 -19.75 0.48
C GLY A 30 3.17 -18.50 0.86
N ASP A 31 2.89 -17.82 1.98
CA ASP A 31 3.65 -16.64 2.41
C ASP A 31 5.16 -16.96 2.52
N VAL A 32 5.53 -18.02 3.23
CA VAL A 32 6.93 -18.41 3.42
C VAL A 32 7.61 -18.75 2.09
N THR A 33 6.93 -19.48 1.22
CA THR A 33 7.45 -19.86 -0.11
C THR A 33 7.65 -18.62 -0.99
N ALA A 34 6.65 -17.75 -1.05
CA ALA A 34 6.72 -16.51 -1.84
C ALA A 34 7.81 -15.57 -1.31
N GLU A 35 7.96 -15.46 0.01
CA GLU A 35 8.99 -14.61 0.62
C GLU A 35 10.40 -15.14 0.31
N ARG A 36 10.65 -16.44 0.50
CA ARG A 36 11.92 -17.09 0.14
C ARG A 36 12.24 -16.93 -1.34
N PHE A 37 11.23 -17.06 -2.20
CA PHE A 37 11.39 -16.83 -3.65
C PHE A 37 11.81 -15.40 -3.94
N VAL A 38 11.14 -14.40 -3.38
CA VAL A 38 11.54 -12.99 -3.55
C VAL A 38 12.95 -12.77 -3.03
N GLN A 39 13.29 -13.29 -1.86
CA GLN A 39 14.64 -13.16 -1.27
C GLN A 39 15.72 -13.82 -2.12
N SER A 40 15.42 -14.87 -2.88
CA SER A 40 16.37 -15.50 -3.80
C SER A 40 16.63 -14.70 -5.08
N LEU A 41 15.72 -13.80 -5.45
CA LEU A 41 15.84 -12.98 -6.67
C LEU A 41 16.52 -11.64 -6.45
N VAL A 42 16.61 -11.17 -5.21
CA VAL A 42 17.15 -9.84 -4.90
C VAL A 42 18.62 -9.91 -4.50
N PRO A 43 19.40 -8.81 -4.68
CA PRO A 43 20.78 -8.75 -4.24
C PRO A 43 20.92 -8.98 -2.73
N ASN A 44 22.01 -9.61 -2.30
CA ASN A 44 22.32 -9.82 -0.87
C ASN A 44 22.49 -8.51 -0.08
N SER A 45 22.93 -7.43 -0.75
CA SER A 45 22.99 -6.12 -0.13
C SER A 45 21.58 -5.52 0.01
N MET A 46 21.09 -5.36 1.23
CA MET A 46 19.76 -4.86 1.53
C MET A 46 19.67 -3.33 1.67
N SER A 47 20.75 -2.61 1.39
CA SER A 47 20.78 -1.13 1.52
C SER A 47 19.71 -0.44 0.66
N TRP A 48 19.45 -0.90 -0.56
CA TRP A 48 18.40 -0.39 -1.43
C TRP A 48 17.00 -0.51 -0.80
N ALA A 49 16.70 -1.67 -0.21
CA ALA A 49 15.41 -1.93 0.44
C ALA A 49 15.22 -1.09 1.71
N LEU A 50 16.30 -0.85 2.45
CA LEU A 50 16.30 0.06 3.61
C LEU A 50 16.05 1.50 3.19
N TRP A 51 16.65 1.99 2.09
CA TRP A 51 16.40 3.33 1.56
C TRP A 51 14.94 3.50 1.12
N ILE A 52 14.39 2.52 0.39
CA ILE A 52 12.98 2.52 0.00
C ILE A 52 12.08 2.53 1.24
N THR A 53 12.39 1.73 2.25
CA THR A 53 11.61 1.70 3.50
C THR A 53 11.58 3.06 4.20
N LYS A 54 12.71 3.76 4.24
CA LYS A 54 12.81 5.09 4.85
C LYS A 54 11.89 6.11 4.18
N SER A 55 11.61 6.00 2.88
CA SER A 55 10.76 6.95 2.16
C SER A 55 9.31 6.99 2.65
N ALA A 56 8.81 5.91 3.27
CA ALA A 56 7.48 5.87 3.88
C ALA A 56 7.48 6.20 5.39
N ALA A 57 8.66 6.43 5.98
CA ALA A 57 8.80 6.85 7.37
C ALA A 57 8.84 8.38 7.50
N PHE A 58 8.52 8.89 8.69
CA PHE A 58 8.67 10.32 8.99
C PHE A 58 10.16 10.72 8.93
N PRO A 59 10.49 11.90 8.34
CA PRO A 59 9.61 12.90 7.74
C PRO A 59 9.31 12.66 6.24
N TRP A 60 9.88 11.66 5.60
CA TRP A 60 9.83 11.43 4.13
C TRP A 60 8.42 11.10 3.63
N ASN A 61 7.57 10.49 4.47
CA ASN A 61 6.16 10.26 4.14
C ASN A 61 5.39 11.58 3.92
N LEU A 62 5.77 12.69 4.59
CA LEU A 62 5.19 14.01 4.33
C LEU A 62 5.62 14.55 2.97
N LEU A 63 6.85 14.26 2.53
CA LEU A 63 7.30 14.62 1.19
C LEU A 63 6.50 13.84 0.13
N LEU A 64 6.29 12.54 0.32
CA LEU A 64 5.42 11.74 -0.56
C LEU A 64 4.00 12.31 -0.61
N LEU A 65 3.43 12.69 0.53
CA LEU A 65 2.11 13.32 0.58
C LEU A 65 2.09 14.64 -0.17
N THR A 66 3.10 15.49 0.03
CA THR A 66 3.21 16.79 -0.65
C THR A 66 3.30 16.62 -2.17
N ILE A 67 4.13 15.69 -2.65
CA ILE A 67 4.25 15.37 -4.08
C ILE A 67 2.89 14.88 -4.61
N THR A 68 2.23 13.98 -3.89
CA THR A 68 0.91 13.46 -4.27
C THR A 68 -0.13 14.58 -4.36
N PHE A 69 -0.13 15.49 -3.38
CA PHE A 69 -1.02 16.65 -3.36
C PHE A 69 -0.79 17.57 -4.58
N VAL A 70 0.47 17.96 -4.82
CA VAL A 70 0.82 18.87 -5.92
C VAL A 70 0.47 18.26 -7.28
N ILE A 71 0.80 17.00 -7.50
CA ILE A 71 0.46 16.31 -8.76
C ILE A 71 -1.06 16.18 -8.91
N SER A 72 -1.78 15.83 -7.86
CA SER A 72 -3.25 15.73 -7.88
C SER A 72 -3.89 17.08 -8.19
N TRP A 73 -3.35 18.17 -7.64
CA TRP A 73 -3.81 19.52 -7.94
C TRP A 73 -3.57 19.88 -9.40
N ALA A 74 -2.37 19.68 -9.90
CA ALA A 74 -2.04 19.97 -11.31
C ALA A 74 -2.90 19.16 -12.30
N VAL A 75 -3.18 17.89 -12.01
CA VAL A 75 -3.90 16.97 -12.90
C VAL A 75 -5.42 17.11 -12.80
N ALA A 76 -5.96 17.36 -11.61
CA ALA A 76 -7.39 17.24 -11.34
C ALA A 76 -8.01 18.37 -10.51
N GLY A 77 -7.21 19.35 -10.09
CA GLY A 77 -7.64 20.51 -9.32
C GLY A 77 -7.56 20.31 -7.81
N TRP A 78 -7.69 21.43 -7.08
CA TRP A 78 -7.41 21.50 -5.64
C TRP A 78 -8.33 20.60 -4.79
N ARG A 79 -9.57 20.38 -5.21
CA ARG A 79 -10.52 19.49 -4.51
C ARG A 79 -10.00 18.06 -4.45
N ILE A 80 -9.56 17.52 -5.59
CA ILE A 80 -8.96 16.18 -5.64
C ILE A 80 -7.65 16.12 -4.83
N ALA A 81 -6.86 17.20 -4.84
CA ALA A 81 -5.66 17.28 -4.01
C ALA A 81 -6.00 17.15 -2.51
N LEU A 82 -7.08 17.77 -2.01
CA LEU A 82 -7.53 17.57 -0.62
C LEU A 82 -7.91 16.12 -0.33
N TYR A 83 -8.51 15.41 -1.28
CA TYR A 83 -8.83 13.99 -1.11
C TYR A 83 -7.58 13.11 -1.04
N SER A 84 -6.44 13.54 -1.60
CA SER A 84 -5.18 12.82 -1.39
C SER A 84 -4.68 12.90 0.06
N ILE A 85 -4.91 14.02 0.75
CA ILE A 85 -4.64 14.14 2.18
C ILE A 85 -5.56 13.20 2.98
N LEU A 86 -6.86 13.18 2.67
CA LEU A 86 -7.80 12.25 3.31
C LEU A 86 -7.44 10.79 3.03
N SER A 87 -6.90 10.48 1.85
CA SER A 87 -6.40 9.15 1.51
C SER A 87 -5.27 8.72 2.43
N PHE A 88 -4.25 9.57 2.58
CA PHE A 88 -3.12 9.31 3.44
C PHE A 88 -3.53 9.18 4.91
N LEU A 89 -4.26 10.18 5.44
CA LEU A 89 -4.67 10.20 6.85
C LEU A 89 -5.57 9.01 7.20
N GLY A 90 -6.54 8.68 6.34
CA GLY A 90 -7.44 7.54 6.57
C GLY A 90 -6.67 6.22 6.67
N MET A 91 -5.72 5.98 5.79
CA MET A 91 -4.92 4.76 5.81
C MET A 91 -3.90 4.73 6.94
N TRP A 92 -3.32 5.86 7.30
CA TRP A 92 -2.41 5.97 8.43
C TRP A 92 -3.14 5.70 9.76
N ILE A 93 -4.32 6.32 9.96
CA ILE A 93 -5.17 6.07 11.13
C ILE A 93 -5.63 4.61 11.17
N LEU A 94 -6.12 4.07 10.06
CA LEU A 94 -6.52 2.66 9.98
C LEU A 94 -5.37 1.74 10.38
N GLY A 95 -4.18 1.97 9.83
CA GLY A 95 -3.00 1.16 10.12
C GLY A 95 -2.61 1.19 11.60
N THR A 96 -2.60 2.37 12.22
CA THR A 96 -2.27 2.55 13.64
C THR A 96 -3.29 1.92 14.57
N LEU A 97 -4.57 2.02 14.26
CA LEU A 97 -5.64 1.46 15.11
C LEU A 97 -5.79 -0.06 14.94
N VAL A 98 -5.67 -0.56 13.72
CA VAL A 98 -5.91 -1.97 13.40
C VAL A 98 -4.71 -2.85 13.78
N SER A 99 -3.49 -2.35 13.67
CA SER A 99 -2.28 -3.13 13.93
C SER A 99 -2.25 -3.79 15.31
N PRO A 100 -2.49 -3.09 16.43
CA PRO A 100 -2.50 -3.71 17.77
C PRO A 100 -3.71 -4.63 18.00
N VAL A 101 -4.82 -4.40 17.29
CA VAL A 101 -6.03 -5.24 17.43
C VAL A 101 -5.82 -6.60 16.76
N ILE A 102 -5.24 -6.62 15.56
CA ILE A 102 -4.96 -7.86 14.82
C ILE A 102 -3.74 -8.58 15.42
N ALA A 103 -2.73 -7.84 15.85
CA ALA A 103 -1.52 -8.34 16.50
C ALA A 103 -0.82 -9.48 15.73
N ARG A 104 -0.85 -9.46 14.37
CA ARG A 104 -0.26 -10.51 13.53
C ARG A 104 1.25 -10.56 13.72
N PRO A 105 1.85 -11.76 13.98
CA PRO A 105 3.30 -11.86 14.15
C PRO A 105 4.05 -11.61 12.83
N ARG A 106 5.23 -11.02 12.95
CA ARG A 106 6.14 -10.79 11.82
C ARG A 106 6.82 -12.08 11.37
N PRO A 107 7.39 -12.09 10.15
CA PRO A 107 8.26 -13.16 9.69
C PRO A 107 9.33 -13.52 10.73
N SER A 108 9.50 -14.83 10.96
CA SER A 108 10.48 -15.35 11.93
C SER A 108 11.79 -15.67 11.23
N PRO A 109 12.97 -15.36 11.85
CA PRO A 109 14.28 -15.79 11.34
C PRO A 109 14.43 -17.32 11.17
N ALA A 110 13.60 -18.10 11.86
CA ALA A 110 13.56 -19.55 11.68
C ALA A 110 12.91 -19.98 10.33
N LEU A 111 12.14 -19.08 9.70
CA LEU A 111 11.41 -19.39 8.47
C LEU A 111 12.01 -18.69 7.24
N VAL A 112 12.45 -17.44 7.38
CA VAL A 112 12.92 -16.58 6.28
C VAL A 112 14.08 -15.71 6.74
N HIS A 113 14.79 -15.08 5.80
CA HIS A 113 15.82 -14.10 6.14
C HIS A 113 15.18 -12.82 6.65
N VAL A 114 15.59 -12.37 7.87
CA VAL A 114 15.07 -11.14 8.49
C VAL A 114 16.22 -10.17 8.72
N VAL A 115 16.11 -8.96 8.16
CA VAL A 115 17.12 -7.91 8.28
C VAL A 115 16.76 -6.97 9.42
N GLY A 116 17.63 -6.87 10.40
CA GLY A 116 17.40 -6.07 11.60
C GLY A 116 16.38 -6.68 12.56
N SER A 117 15.72 -5.82 13.34
CA SER A 117 14.71 -6.22 14.32
C SER A 117 13.45 -5.37 14.12
N PRO A 118 12.61 -5.69 13.15
CA PRO A 118 11.41 -4.91 12.90
C PRO A 118 10.46 -4.99 14.11
N SER A 119 10.12 -3.84 14.69
CA SER A 119 9.26 -3.75 15.87
C SER A 119 7.76 -3.78 15.50
N GLY A 120 6.92 -4.10 16.50
CA GLY A 120 5.47 -4.13 16.37
C GLY A 120 4.96 -5.30 15.54
N TYR A 121 3.74 -5.19 15.04
CA TYR A 121 3.02 -6.26 14.35
C TYR A 121 3.22 -6.23 12.83
N SER A 122 2.96 -7.36 12.17
CA SER A 122 3.13 -7.52 10.74
C SER A 122 2.00 -6.90 9.92
N PHE A 123 0.76 -6.99 10.38
CA PHE A 123 -0.40 -6.51 9.66
C PHE A 123 -1.13 -5.38 10.40
N PRO A 124 -1.63 -4.38 9.68
CA PRO A 124 -1.32 -4.06 8.29
C PRO A 124 0.09 -3.46 8.14
N SER A 125 0.64 -3.54 6.93
CA SER A 125 1.90 -2.88 6.63
C SER A 125 1.71 -1.38 6.51
N ILE A 126 2.16 -0.61 7.50
CA ILE A 126 2.10 0.87 7.46
C ILE A 126 2.81 1.41 6.22
N PHE A 127 3.94 0.80 5.84
CA PHE A 127 4.63 1.15 4.60
C PHE A 127 3.71 1.01 3.38
N ALA A 128 3.05 -0.15 3.23
CA ALA A 128 2.17 -0.40 2.11
C ALA A 128 0.93 0.51 2.13
N LEU A 129 0.38 0.82 3.30
CA LEU A 129 -0.72 1.76 3.43
C LEU A 129 -0.30 3.18 3.01
N VAL A 130 0.89 3.65 3.40
CA VAL A 130 1.44 4.96 2.98
C VAL A 130 1.65 4.99 1.47
N TYR A 131 2.31 3.99 0.90
CA TYR A 131 2.56 3.91 -0.55
C TYR A 131 1.26 3.78 -1.34
N GLY A 132 0.34 2.94 -0.90
CA GLY A 132 -0.95 2.75 -1.54
C GLY A 132 -1.85 3.99 -1.47
N SER A 133 -1.83 4.72 -0.36
CA SER A 133 -2.62 5.94 -0.19
C SER A 133 -2.02 7.19 -0.85
N THR A 134 -0.75 7.16 -1.25
CA THR A 134 -0.05 8.23 -1.97
C THR A 134 0.17 7.84 -3.44
N LEU A 135 1.13 6.98 -3.73
CA LEU A 135 1.42 6.53 -5.10
C LEU A 135 0.23 5.78 -5.72
N GLY A 136 -0.43 4.93 -4.94
CA GLY A 136 -1.65 4.23 -5.38
C GLY A 136 -2.80 5.20 -5.67
N PHE A 137 -2.95 6.27 -4.90
CA PHE A 137 -3.92 7.33 -5.19
C PHE A 137 -3.65 7.98 -6.55
N LEU A 138 -2.38 8.30 -6.86
CA LEU A 138 -1.99 8.85 -8.17
C LEU A 138 -2.23 7.85 -9.30
N ALA A 139 -1.95 6.57 -9.08
CA ALA A 139 -2.21 5.53 -10.07
C ALA A 139 -3.71 5.41 -10.38
N VAL A 140 -4.57 5.38 -9.36
CA VAL A 140 -6.03 5.33 -9.51
C VAL A 140 -6.52 6.62 -10.19
N LEU A 141 -6.04 7.78 -9.78
CA LEU A 141 -6.39 9.05 -10.41
C LEU A 141 -6.02 9.06 -11.91
N ALA A 142 -4.82 8.61 -12.25
CA ALA A 142 -4.37 8.50 -13.63
C ALA A 142 -5.22 7.49 -14.41
N ALA A 143 -5.59 6.34 -13.83
CA ALA A 143 -6.43 5.34 -14.48
C ALA A 143 -7.84 5.85 -14.81
N LEU A 144 -8.40 6.75 -13.99
CA LEU A 144 -9.73 7.31 -14.16
C LEU A 144 -9.77 8.53 -15.09
N LYS A 145 -8.62 9.11 -15.45
CA LYS A 145 -8.52 10.24 -16.36
C LYS A 145 -8.47 9.81 -17.83
N LYS A 146 -8.70 10.78 -18.75
CA LYS A 146 -8.60 10.55 -20.18
C LYS A 146 -7.17 10.15 -20.58
N SER A 147 -7.03 9.40 -21.68
CA SER A 147 -5.75 8.95 -22.24
C SER A 147 -4.77 10.11 -22.53
N GLY A 148 -3.47 9.84 -22.43
CA GLY A 148 -2.40 10.79 -22.72
C GLY A 148 -1.06 10.29 -22.15
N ALA A 149 0.04 10.84 -22.68
CA ALA A 149 1.40 10.46 -22.27
C ALA A 149 1.63 10.60 -20.76
N LEU A 150 1.16 11.71 -20.16
CA LEU A 150 1.27 11.95 -18.71
C LEU A 150 0.56 10.86 -17.90
N ARG A 151 -0.65 10.44 -18.32
CA ARG A 151 -1.37 9.33 -17.68
C ARG A 151 -0.56 8.05 -17.67
N THR A 152 -0.04 7.69 -18.85
CA THR A 152 0.74 6.45 -18.99
C THR A 152 2.01 6.50 -18.14
N ALA A 153 2.72 7.63 -18.13
CA ALA A 153 3.91 7.84 -17.34
C ALA A 153 3.62 7.73 -15.82
N LEU A 154 2.56 8.39 -15.34
CA LEU A 154 2.14 8.29 -13.93
C LEU A 154 1.75 6.87 -13.54
N LEU A 155 0.96 6.18 -14.37
CA LEU A 155 0.59 4.77 -14.11
C LEU A 155 1.82 3.89 -14.02
N PHE A 156 2.70 3.96 -15.01
CA PHE A 156 3.92 3.15 -15.03
C PHE A 156 4.81 3.42 -13.81
N LEU A 157 5.10 4.70 -13.55
CA LEU A 157 5.96 5.09 -12.43
C LEU A 157 5.37 4.67 -11.08
N CYS A 158 4.08 4.97 -10.83
CA CYS A 158 3.45 4.62 -9.56
C CYS A 158 3.35 3.10 -9.38
N CYS A 159 2.96 2.34 -10.40
CA CYS A 159 2.92 0.88 -10.32
C CYS A 159 4.32 0.29 -10.09
N ALA A 160 5.34 0.78 -10.78
CA ALA A 160 6.73 0.34 -10.56
C ALA A 160 7.19 0.58 -9.12
N LEU A 161 6.93 1.79 -8.58
CA LEU A 161 7.30 2.13 -7.20
C LEU A 161 6.52 1.30 -6.17
N LEU A 162 5.24 1.01 -6.40
CA LEU A 162 4.45 0.11 -5.54
C LEU A 162 5.04 -1.30 -5.53
N ILE A 163 5.37 -1.85 -6.71
CA ILE A 163 5.96 -3.18 -6.83
C ILE A 163 7.32 -3.23 -6.15
N ILE A 164 8.22 -2.29 -6.46
CA ILE A 164 9.57 -2.22 -5.88
C ILE A 164 9.48 -2.04 -4.35
N GLY A 165 8.56 -1.18 -3.88
CA GLY A 165 8.32 -0.98 -2.46
C GLY A 165 7.83 -2.25 -1.75
N GLY A 166 6.90 -2.99 -2.36
CA GLY A 166 6.43 -4.27 -1.84
C GLY A 166 7.55 -5.31 -1.77
N ILE A 167 8.33 -5.44 -2.85
CA ILE A 167 9.50 -6.32 -2.92
C ILE A 167 10.52 -5.96 -1.83
N ALA A 168 10.77 -4.67 -1.60
CA ALA A 168 11.70 -4.22 -0.56
C ALA A 168 11.27 -4.68 0.84
N ARG A 169 9.97 -4.63 1.15
CA ARG A 169 9.46 -5.06 2.47
C ARG A 169 9.54 -6.57 2.68
N ILE A 170 9.29 -7.33 1.61
CA ILE A 170 9.40 -8.79 1.60
C ILE A 170 10.88 -9.20 1.67
N ALA A 171 11.75 -8.56 0.89
CA ALA A 171 13.19 -8.82 0.89
C ALA A 171 13.84 -8.64 2.27
N LEU A 172 13.39 -7.64 3.03
CA LEU A 172 13.85 -7.38 4.40
C LEU A 172 13.30 -8.38 5.44
N GLY A 173 12.39 -9.28 5.10
CA GLY A 173 11.71 -10.12 6.07
C GLY A 173 10.86 -9.32 7.08
N ALA A 174 10.41 -8.14 6.69
CA ALA A 174 9.69 -7.24 7.59
C ALA A 174 8.19 -7.48 7.63
N HIS A 175 7.62 -7.99 6.55
CA HIS A 175 6.20 -8.30 6.39
C HIS A 175 6.00 -9.50 5.49
N TRP A 176 5.00 -10.29 5.78
CA TRP A 176 4.56 -11.35 4.88
C TRP A 176 4.08 -10.78 3.53
N PRO A 177 4.25 -11.50 2.40
CA PRO A 177 3.71 -11.08 1.10
C PRO A 177 2.23 -10.73 1.13
N SER A 178 1.44 -11.52 1.86
CA SER A 178 0.01 -11.27 2.04
C SER A 178 -0.30 -9.95 2.76
N ASP A 179 0.53 -9.53 3.73
CA ASP A 179 0.35 -8.23 4.40
C ASP A 179 0.47 -7.07 3.42
N ILE A 180 1.45 -7.15 2.51
CA ILE A 180 1.68 -6.12 1.49
C ILE A 180 0.51 -6.06 0.51
N ILE A 181 0.09 -7.23 0.00
CA ILE A 181 -0.99 -7.33 -0.98
C ILE A 181 -2.31 -6.80 -0.40
N ILE A 182 -2.68 -7.25 0.81
CA ILE A 182 -3.93 -6.84 1.46
C ILE A 182 -3.88 -5.35 1.81
N SER A 183 -2.76 -4.84 2.33
CA SER A 183 -2.61 -3.42 2.66
C SER A 183 -2.68 -2.53 1.42
N TYR A 184 -2.06 -2.91 0.30
CA TYR A 184 -2.21 -2.20 -0.97
C TYR A 184 -3.65 -2.24 -1.47
N PHE A 185 -4.30 -3.39 -1.40
CA PHE A 185 -5.69 -3.53 -1.82
C PHE A 185 -6.62 -2.61 -1.02
N LEU A 186 -6.49 -2.56 0.30
CA LEU A 186 -7.24 -1.65 1.18
C LEU A 186 -7.00 -0.18 0.78
N ALA A 187 -5.74 0.21 0.59
CA ALA A 187 -5.40 1.59 0.26
C ALA A 187 -5.90 2.00 -1.14
N LEU A 188 -5.82 1.10 -2.13
CA LEU A 188 -6.33 1.35 -3.48
C LEU A 188 -7.85 1.45 -3.52
N LEU A 189 -8.56 0.60 -2.78
CA LEU A 189 -10.02 0.69 -2.64
C LEU A 189 -10.43 2.02 -2.00
N TRP A 190 -9.74 2.43 -0.94
CA TRP A 190 -9.98 3.69 -0.27
C TRP A 190 -9.73 4.88 -1.21
N ALA A 191 -8.60 4.89 -1.93
CA ALA A 191 -8.29 5.92 -2.92
C ALA A 191 -9.35 5.97 -4.03
N PHE A 192 -9.77 4.82 -4.56
CA PHE A 192 -10.82 4.72 -5.57
C PHE A 192 -12.14 5.29 -5.05
N PHE A 193 -12.55 4.91 -3.84
CA PHE A 193 -13.75 5.42 -3.20
C PHE A 193 -13.71 6.95 -3.08
N LEU A 194 -12.64 7.49 -2.53
CA LEU A 194 -12.47 8.94 -2.34
C LEU A 194 -12.54 9.72 -3.65
N ILE A 195 -11.86 9.23 -4.70
CA ILE A 195 -11.87 9.90 -6.02
C ILE A 195 -13.28 9.85 -6.66
N ARG A 196 -14.06 8.79 -6.39
CA ARG A 196 -15.42 8.63 -6.91
C ARG A 196 -16.45 9.52 -6.23
N VAL A 197 -16.28 9.77 -4.92
CA VAL A 197 -17.20 10.64 -4.15
C VAL A 197 -16.79 12.09 -4.20
N ALA A 198 -15.57 12.39 -4.65
CA ALA A 198 -15.11 13.77 -4.80
C ALA A 198 -15.99 14.55 -5.79
N PRO A 199 -16.40 15.79 -5.43
CA PRO A 199 -17.24 16.61 -6.30
C PRO A 199 -16.56 16.84 -7.66
N SER A 200 -17.28 16.54 -8.73
CA SER A 200 -16.89 17.03 -10.06
C SER A 200 -16.87 18.56 -10.06
N LYS A 201 -15.95 19.15 -10.84
CA LYS A 201 -15.84 20.61 -10.99
C LYS A 201 -17.19 21.24 -11.30
#